data_b2c95212fdd26e2612070f1233adc2e6
#
_entry.id   b2c95212fdd26e2612070f1233adc2e6
#
_cell.length_a   1.000
_cell.length_b   1.000
_cell.length_c   1.000
_cell.angle_alpha   90.00
_cell.angle_beta   90.00
_cell.angle_gamma   90.00
#
_symmetry.space_group_name_H-M   'P 1'
#
loop_
_entity.id
_entity.type
_entity.pdbx_description
1 polymer ?
#
loop_
_entity_poly.entity_id
_entity_poly.type
_entity_poly.pdbx_seq_one_letter_code
_entity_poly.pdbx_strand_id
1 'polypeptide(L)'
;MDIRAAEISAILKEQIANFGTEAEVAEVGQVLSVGDGIARVYGLDNVQAGEMVEFPGGVKGMALNLEADNVGVVIFGEDRYIKEGDTVKRTGAIVEVPTGAGLLGRVVDGLGNPIDGKGPLENVKQSRVEVKAPGIIPRKSVHEPMQTGLKAIDSLIPIGRGQRELIIGDRQTGKTAVIVDTIINQKVTNDAAKDDSEKLFCIYVAVGQKRSTVAQLVKTLNDYGAMEYSVVVAATASDPAPMQFLAPYTGAAIGEFFRDNGQHAVIFYDDLSKQAVAYRQMSLLLRRPPGREAYPGDVFYLHSRLLERACKLGDGAGNGSLTALPVIETQAGDVSAYIPTNVISITDGQIFLESELFYKGIRPAVNVGLSVSRVGSAAQIKAMKQVAGSIKLELAQYREMAAFAQFASDLDPSTQKLLARGARLTELLKQPQYKPLPVEDQVAIIFAGVNGYLDGIKTDDVGRFEHAYIGEIRTKGADILEAIRAEKAISDDTKEKLKKLLDGFVKNFA
;
A
#
# COMPACT_ATOMS: atom_id res chain seq x y z
N MET A 1 57.52 -41.05 13.69
CA MET A 1 57.75 -39.83 14.49
C MET A 1 56.96 -40.01 15.76
N ASP A 2 57.61 -40.26 16.86
CA ASP A 2 56.94 -40.37 18.15
C ASP A 2 56.62 -38.97 18.65
N ILE A 3 55.33 -38.64 18.64
CA ILE A 3 54.85 -37.39 19.22
C ILE A 3 55.01 -37.49 20.75
N ARG A 4 55.79 -36.65 21.34
CA ARG A 4 56.04 -36.69 22.78
C ARG A 4 54.76 -36.36 23.55
N ALA A 5 54.55 -37.12 24.66
CA ALA A 5 53.35 -36.92 25.51
C ALA A 5 53.10 -35.47 25.95
N ALA A 6 54.17 -34.68 26.03
CA ALA A 6 54.10 -33.24 26.32
C ALA A 6 53.46 -32.39 25.21
N GLU A 7 53.66 -32.76 23.93
CA GLU A 7 53.06 -32.06 22.79
C GLU A 7 51.57 -32.39 22.64
N ILE A 8 51.17 -33.65 22.91
CA ILE A 8 49.77 -34.07 22.97
C ILE A 8 49.08 -33.33 24.13
N SER A 9 49.72 -33.19 25.28
CA SER A 9 49.17 -32.48 26.44
C SER A 9 49.03 -30.97 26.17
N ALA A 10 49.96 -30.39 25.39
CA ALA A 10 49.89 -28.96 25.01
C ALA A 10 48.74 -28.73 24.00
N ILE A 11 48.60 -29.57 22.99
CA ILE A 11 47.53 -29.50 22.00
C ILE A 11 46.14 -29.71 22.67
N LEU A 12 46.04 -30.68 23.59
CA LEU A 12 44.79 -30.88 24.34
C LEU A 12 44.46 -29.73 25.27
N LYS A 13 45.48 -29.10 25.91
CA LYS A 13 45.26 -27.90 26.73
C LYS A 13 44.85 -26.69 25.90
N GLU A 14 45.43 -26.52 24.73
CA GLU A 14 45.05 -25.46 23.79
C GLU A 14 43.64 -25.69 23.22
N GLN A 15 43.30 -26.91 22.87
CA GLN A 15 41.94 -27.28 22.46
C GLN A 15 40.92 -27.10 23.59
N ILE A 16 41.24 -27.46 24.83
CA ILE A 16 40.38 -27.28 25.99
C ILE A 16 40.28 -25.78 26.34
N ALA A 17 41.35 -25.00 26.22
CA ALA A 17 41.28 -23.56 26.42
C ALA A 17 40.49 -22.84 25.35
N ASN A 18 40.59 -23.26 24.10
CA ASN A 18 39.79 -22.76 22.99
C ASN A 18 38.34 -23.27 23.05
N PHE A 19 38.11 -24.48 23.59
CA PHE A 19 36.75 -25.02 23.81
C PHE A 19 35.93 -24.17 24.80
N GLY A 20 36.57 -23.48 25.72
CA GLY A 20 35.93 -22.54 26.67
C GLY A 20 35.66 -21.14 26.10
N THR A 21 36.36 -20.76 25.03
CA THR A 21 36.15 -19.48 24.32
C THR A 21 35.35 -19.60 23.05
N GLU A 22 35.21 -20.80 22.47
CA GLU A 22 34.30 -21.13 21.39
C GLU A 22 32.91 -21.60 21.87
N ALA A 23 32.68 -21.59 23.18
CA ALA A 23 31.40 -21.99 23.77
C ALA A 23 30.37 -20.86 23.93
N GLU A 24 30.34 -19.89 23.07
CA GLU A 24 29.09 -19.52 22.41
C GLU A 24 28.89 -20.55 21.30
N VAL A 25 28.50 -21.77 21.71
CA VAL A 25 28.05 -22.79 20.78
C VAL A 25 26.80 -22.23 20.12
N ALA A 26 26.98 -21.58 19.00
CA ALA A 26 25.87 -21.36 18.08
C ALA A 26 25.28 -22.75 17.87
N GLU A 27 24.07 -22.97 18.42
CA GLU A 27 23.38 -24.26 18.26
C GLU A 27 23.29 -24.57 16.78
N VAL A 28 23.81 -25.71 16.39
CA VAL A 28 23.90 -26.10 14.99
C VAL A 28 22.95 -27.25 14.71
N GLY A 29 22.37 -27.22 13.54
CA GLY A 29 21.56 -28.31 12.99
C GLY A 29 22.16 -28.85 11.71
N GLN A 30 21.56 -29.89 11.19
CA GLN A 30 21.96 -30.56 9.95
C GLN A 30 20.78 -30.62 8.98
N VAL A 31 20.99 -30.28 7.73
CA VAL A 31 19.97 -30.36 6.68
C VAL A 31 19.62 -31.82 6.43
N LEU A 32 18.37 -32.21 6.66
CA LEU A 32 17.82 -33.53 6.34
C LEU A 32 17.36 -33.63 4.89
N SER A 33 16.76 -32.55 4.38
CA SER A 33 16.29 -32.41 3.00
C SER A 33 16.16 -30.96 2.63
N VAL A 34 16.34 -30.65 1.35
CA VAL A 34 16.20 -29.28 0.81
C VAL A 34 15.57 -29.34 -0.57
N GLY A 35 14.72 -28.38 -0.88
CA GLY A 35 14.12 -28.21 -2.20
C GLY A 35 12.98 -27.19 -2.16
N ASP A 36 12.75 -26.54 -3.29
CA ASP A 36 11.68 -25.57 -3.50
C ASP A 36 11.67 -24.40 -2.47
N GLY A 37 12.87 -23.98 -2.02
CA GLY A 37 13.03 -22.91 -1.04
C GLY A 37 12.72 -23.31 0.41
N ILE A 38 12.61 -24.60 0.70
CA ILE A 38 12.38 -25.15 2.04
C ILE A 38 13.50 -26.11 2.41
N ALA A 39 14.00 -26.03 3.64
CA ALA A 39 14.86 -27.04 4.23
C ALA A 39 14.21 -27.65 5.48
N ARG A 40 14.41 -28.95 5.68
CA ARG A 40 14.15 -29.63 6.94
C ARG A 40 15.49 -29.82 7.64
N VAL A 41 15.57 -29.38 8.87
CA VAL A 41 16.82 -29.37 9.64
C VAL A 41 16.62 -30.18 10.91
N TYR A 42 17.51 -31.11 11.16
CA TYR A 42 17.61 -31.86 12.41
C TYR A 42 18.45 -31.07 13.41
N GLY A 43 18.14 -31.13 14.68
CA GLY A 43 18.75 -30.31 15.72
C GLY A 43 18.08 -28.91 15.78
N LEU A 44 18.76 -27.90 16.25
CA LEU A 44 18.19 -26.58 16.52
C LEU A 44 17.08 -26.63 17.57
N ASP A 45 17.27 -27.44 18.63
CA ASP A 45 16.23 -27.75 19.62
C ASP A 45 15.67 -26.54 20.34
N ASN A 46 16.45 -25.45 20.46
CA ASN A 46 16.03 -24.21 21.11
C ASN A 46 15.68 -23.09 20.14
N VAL A 47 15.60 -23.36 18.84
CA VAL A 47 15.23 -22.34 17.85
C VAL A 47 13.79 -21.87 18.06
N GLN A 48 13.56 -20.60 17.86
CA GLN A 48 12.22 -20.00 17.96
C GLN A 48 11.57 -19.86 16.59
N ALA A 49 10.25 -19.94 16.52
CA ALA A 49 9.54 -19.60 15.29
C ALA A 49 9.80 -18.13 14.90
N GLY A 50 10.13 -17.89 13.62
CA GLY A 50 10.55 -16.57 13.13
C GLY A 50 12.02 -16.25 13.35
N GLU A 51 12.81 -17.14 13.97
CA GLU A 51 14.23 -16.95 14.16
C GLU A 51 15.00 -17.18 12.84
N MET A 52 15.99 -16.34 12.60
CA MET A 52 16.90 -16.50 11.46
C MET A 52 17.91 -17.59 11.71
N VAL A 53 18.17 -18.35 10.66
CA VAL A 53 19.26 -19.34 10.59
C VAL A 53 20.13 -19.06 9.38
N GLU A 54 21.37 -19.54 9.42
CA GLU A 54 22.35 -19.34 8.37
C GLU A 54 22.84 -20.69 7.84
N PHE A 55 22.72 -20.86 6.52
CA PHE A 55 23.24 -21.98 5.74
C PHE A 55 24.65 -21.70 5.24
N PRO A 56 25.38 -22.72 4.77
CA PRO A 56 26.67 -22.53 4.09
C PRO A 56 26.58 -21.48 2.97
N GLY A 57 27.64 -20.70 2.82
CA GLY A 57 27.68 -19.62 1.83
C GLY A 57 26.94 -18.35 2.23
N GLY A 58 26.48 -18.24 3.49
CA GLY A 58 25.79 -17.05 4.01
C GLY A 58 24.32 -16.93 3.59
N VAL A 59 23.73 -17.99 3.04
CA VAL A 59 22.32 -18.01 2.70
C VAL A 59 21.50 -18.01 3.98
N LYS A 60 20.56 -17.08 4.08
CA LYS A 60 19.70 -16.93 5.25
C LYS A 60 18.41 -17.72 5.09
N GLY A 61 17.88 -18.20 6.21
CA GLY A 61 16.57 -18.82 6.31
C GLY A 61 15.85 -18.40 7.57
N MET A 62 14.58 -18.76 7.66
CA MET A 62 13.76 -18.51 8.85
C MET A 62 13.08 -19.80 9.29
N ALA A 63 13.20 -20.14 10.57
CA ALA A 63 12.47 -21.25 11.18
C ALA A 63 10.97 -20.93 11.21
N LEU A 64 10.15 -21.78 10.59
CA LEU A 64 8.72 -21.54 10.47
C LEU A 64 7.87 -22.65 11.10
N ASN A 65 8.28 -23.92 10.95
CA ASN A 65 7.66 -25.06 11.59
C ASN A 65 8.61 -25.67 12.62
N LEU A 66 8.16 -25.82 13.84
CA LEU A 66 8.89 -26.49 14.90
C LEU A 66 8.19 -27.84 15.15
N GLU A 67 8.82 -28.93 14.70
CA GLU A 67 8.32 -30.30 14.88
C GLU A 67 9.19 -31.01 15.92
N ALA A 68 8.75 -32.14 16.42
CA ALA A 68 9.43 -32.83 17.51
C ALA A 68 10.84 -33.37 17.15
N ASP A 69 11.07 -33.64 15.88
CA ASP A 69 12.29 -34.27 15.34
C ASP A 69 12.99 -33.43 14.25
N ASN A 70 12.37 -32.35 13.81
CA ASN A 70 12.96 -31.46 12.82
C ASN A 70 12.37 -30.04 12.86
N VAL A 71 13.07 -29.12 12.22
CA VAL A 71 12.64 -27.74 12.02
C VAL A 71 12.45 -27.48 10.54
N GLY A 72 11.26 -27.03 10.15
CA GLY A 72 10.98 -26.55 8.80
C GLY A 72 11.45 -25.11 8.64
N VAL A 73 12.41 -24.91 7.75
CA VAL A 73 13.06 -23.62 7.49
C VAL A 73 12.71 -23.15 6.09
N VAL A 74 12.29 -21.91 5.93
CA VAL A 74 12.12 -21.24 4.64
C VAL A 74 13.41 -20.51 4.28
N ILE A 75 13.84 -20.61 3.02
CA ILE A 75 15.13 -20.11 2.55
C ILE A 75 14.94 -18.79 1.80
N PHE A 76 15.66 -17.74 2.20
CA PHE A 76 15.64 -16.41 1.58
C PHE A 76 16.74 -16.27 0.53
N GLY A 77 16.75 -17.11 -0.49
CA GLY A 77 17.75 -17.09 -1.54
C GLY A 77 17.73 -18.34 -2.39
N GLU A 78 18.83 -18.56 -3.13
CA GLU A 78 19.00 -19.77 -3.93
C GLU A 78 19.36 -20.96 -3.05
N ASP A 79 18.53 -22.01 -3.11
CA ASP A 79 18.71 -23.26 -2.38
C ASP A 79 19.63 -24.28 -3.10
N ARG A 80 20.03 -24.01 -4.36
CA ARG A 80 20.80 -24.92 -5.23
C ARG A 80 22.13 -25.36 -4.66
N TYR A 81 22.72 -24.56 -3.80
CA TYR A 81 24.05 -24.83 -3.20
C TYR A 81 23.94 -25.48 -1.84
N ILE A 82 22.74 -25.60 -1.27
CA ILE A 82 22.50 -26.25 0.01
C ILE A 82 22.26 -27.75 -0.24
N LYS A 83 22.91 -28.59 0.54
CA LYS A 83 22.87 -30.06 0.40
C LYS A 83 22.42 -30.72 1.70
N GLU A 84 21.93 -31.94 1.56
CA GLU A 84 21.71 -32.82 2.71
C GLU A 84 23.03 -33.00 3.47
N GLY A 85 22.98 -32.95 4.80
CA GLY A 85 24.14 -33.02 5.69
C GLY A 85 24.83 -31.68 5.93
N ASP A 86 24.48 -30.61 5.23
CA ASP A 86 25.05 -29.30 5.47
C ASP A 86 24.70 -28.78 6.87
N THR A 87 25.63 -28.07 7.47
CA THR A 87 25.47 -27.50 8.80
C THR A 87 24.70 -26.18 8.72
N VAL A 88 23.65 -26.05 9.52
CA VAL A 88 22.85 -24.82 9.68
C VAL A 88 23.12 -24.23 11.04
N LYS A 89 23.41 -22.94 11.09
CA LYS A 89 23.69 -22.22 12.32
C LYS A 89 22.50 -21.37 12.75
N ARG A 90 22.16 -21.46 14.00
CA ARG A 90 21.20 -20.57 14.64
C ARG A 90 21.81 -19.18 14.82
N THR A 91 21.05 -18.12 14.58
CA THR A 91 21.52 -16.75 14.79
C THR A 91 21.10 -16.16 16.14
N GLY A 92 20.13 -16.76 16.81
CA GLY A 92 19.54 -16.23 18.04
C GLY A 92 18.71 -14.95 17.83
N ALA A 93 18.57 -14.48 16.61
CA ALA A 93 17.85 -13.24 16.27
C ALA A 93 16.58 -13.55 15.45
N ILE A 94 15.48 -12.95 15.82
CA ILE A 94 14.27 -12.89 15.00
C ILE A 94 14.57 -12.05 13.75
N VAL A 95 13.87 -12.31 12.64
CA VAL A 95 14.07 -11.58 11.38
C VAL A 95 14.01 -10.07 11.60
N GLU A 96 15.09 -9.39 11.25
CA GLU A 96 15.24 -7.94 11.30
C GLU A 96 15.57 -7.38 9.91
N VAL A 97 15.14 -6.15 9.65
CA VAL A 97 15.39 -5.44 8.41
C VAL A 97 15.82 -4.00 8.70
N PRO A 98 16.55 -3.37 7.78
CA PRO A 98 16.92 -1.97 7.93
C PRO A 98 15.67 -1.08 7.86
N THR A 99 15.59 -0.12 8.76
CA THR A 99 14.57 0.94 8.79
C THR A 99 15.23 2.27 9.04
N GLY A 100 14.69 3.35 8.51
CA GLY A 100 15.24 4.68 8.70
C GLY A 100 15.04 5.58 7.48
N ALA A 101 15.35 6.86 7.66
CA ALA A 101 15.28 7.85 6.59
C ALA A 101 16.27 7.56 5.43
N GLY A 102 17.34 6.82 5.70
CA GLY A 102 18.31 6.41 4.67
C GLY A 102 17.75 5.45 3.61
N LEU A 103 16.53 4.96 3.78
CA LEU A 103 15.81 4.16 2.78
C LEU A 103 15.08 5.02 1.73
N LEU A 104 14.87 6.31 1.98
CA LEU A 104 14.21 7.19 1.02
C LEU A 104 15.03 7.28 -0.28
N GLY A 105 14.34 7.16 -1.40
CA GLY A 105 14.98 7.13 -2.72
C GLY A 105 15.60 5.79 -3.11
N ARG A 106 15.47 4.75 -2.27
CA ARG A 106 16.08 3.45 -2.47
C ARG A 106 15.07 2.38 -2.89
N VAL A 107 15.61 1.37 -3.57
CA VAL A 107 14.89 0.14 -3.92
C VAL A 107 15.59 -1.02 -3.20
N VAL A 108 14.83 -1.75 -2.39
CA VAL A 108 15.34 -2.86 -1.58
C VAL A 108 14.55 -4.15 -1.84
N ASP A 109 15.15 -5.28 -1.51
CA ASP A 109 14.48 -6.60 -1.56
C ASP A 109 13.61 -6.87 -0.31
N GLY A 110 13.04 -8.07 -0.21
CA GLY A 110 12.22 -8.49 0.94
C GLY A 110 12.96 -8.54 2.28
N LEU A 111 14.28 -8.62 2.28
CA LEU A 111 15.14 -8.55 3.47
C LEU A 111 15.66 -7.12 3.74
N GLY A 112 15.30 -6.15 2.90
CA GLY A 112 15.77 -4.78 3.02
C GLY A 112 17.16 -4.54 2.42
N ASN A 113 17.74 -5.50 1.69
CA ASN A 113 19.02 -5.28 1.02
C ASN A 113 18.83 -4.38 -0.21
N PRO A 114 19.72 -3.39 -0.46
CA PRO A 114 19.59 -2.54 -1.63
C PRO A 114 19.83 -3.30 -2.93
N ILE A 115 18.96 -3.10 -3.91
CA ILE A 115 19.02 -3.74 -5.24
C ILE A 115 19.04 -2.72 -6.38
N ASP A 116 19.24 -1.44 -6.05
CA ASP A 116 19.20 -0.31 -6.99
C ASP A 116 20.59 0.11 -7.51
N GLY A 117 21.65 -0.58 -7.10
CA GLY A 117 23.02 -0.28 -7.52
C GLY A 117 23.62 1.01 -6.91
N LYS A 118 22.94 1.64 -5.95
CA LYS A 118 23.40 2.89 -5.30
C LYS A 118 24.29 2.68 -4.08
N GLY A 119 24.83 1.48 -3.89
CA GLY A 119 25.70 1.15 -2.75
C GLY A 119 24.93 0.84 -1.46
N PRO A 120 25.65 0.69 -0.33
CA PRO A 120 25.07 0.34 0.95
C PRO A 120 24.08 1.40 1.47
N LEU A 121 23.21 0.99 2.39
CA LEU A 121 22.30 1.89 3.09
C LEU A 121 23.04 2.63 4.21
N GLU A 122 22.80 3.91 4.31
CA GLU A 122 23.29 4.76 5.39
C GLU A 122 22.14 5.27 6.26
N ASN A 123 22.39 5.66 7.49
CA ASN A 123 21.37 6.18 8.42
C ASN A 123 20.17 5.24 8.61
N VAL A 124 20.46 3.95 8.77
CA VAL A 124 19.45 2.91 9.04
C VAL A 124 19.76 2.20 10.35
N LYS A 125 18.71 1.69 10.99
CA LYS A 125 18.78 0.79 12.14
C LYS A 125 18.10 -0.52 11.82
N GLN A 126 18.49 -1.61 12.47
CA GLN A 126 17.78 -2.88 12.36
C GLN A 126 16.52 -2.83 13.22
N SER A 127 15.43 -3.29 12.66
CA SER A 127 14.13 -3.37 13.31
C SER A 127 13.49 -4.72 13.02
N ARG A 128 12.82 -5.30 14.03
CA ARG A 128 12.11 -6.56 13.86
C ARG A 128 10.99 -6.43 12.83
N VAL A 129 10.90 -7.42 11.95
CA VAL A 129 9.88 -7.48 10.90
C VAL A 129 8.52 -7.85 11.49
N GLU A 130 8.49 -8.84 12.37
CA GLU A 130 7.27 -9.26 13.04
C GLU A 130 7.18 -8.60 14.41
N VAL A 131 6.30 -7.59 14.49
CA VAL A 131 5.96 -6.89 15.74
C VAL A 131 4.46 -6.86 15.92
N LYS A 132 4.03 -6.83 17.17
CA LYS A 132 2.62 -6.67 17.52
C LYS A 132 2.15 -5.26 17.15
N ALA A 133 0.97 -5.18 16.56
CA ALA A 133 0.33 -3.89 16.26
C ALA A 133 0.14 -3.06 17.56
N PRO A 134 0.17 -1.71 17.46
CA PRO A 134 -0.13 -0.84 18.59
C PRO A 134 -1.47 -1.20 19.25
N GLY A 135 -1.51 -1.19 20.57
CA GLY A 135 -2.72 -1.46 21.34
C GLY A 135 -3.80 -0.37 21.16
N ILE A 136 -4.91 -0.49 21.87
CA ILE A 136 -6.05 0.43 21.77
C ILE A 136 -5.70 1.82 22.33
N ILE A 137 -5.00 1.88 23.46
CA ILE A 137 -4.72 3.12 24.19
C ILE A 137 -3.89 4.13 23.39
N PRO A 138 -2.80 3.74 22.68
CA PRO A 138 -2.01 4.69 21.90
C PRO A 138 -2.69 5.15 20.60
N ARG A 139 -3.84 4.57 20.21
CA ARG A 139 -4.53 4.94 18.96
C ARG A 139 -5.45 6.14 19.14
N LYS A 140 -5.57 6.91 18.06
CA LYS A 140 -6.55 8.00 17.91
C LYS A 140 -7.44 7.72 16.70
N SER A 141 -8.68 8.15 16.74
CA SER A 141 -9.58 8.03 15.59
C SER A 141 -9.03 8.80 14.38
N VAL A 142 -9.16 8.21 13.20
CA VAL A 142 -8.74 8.83 11.94
C VAL A 142 -9.57 10.09 11.67
N HIS A 143 -8.91 11.23 11.46
CA HIS A 143 -9.56 12.54 11.28
C HIS A 143 -8.78 13.47 10.34
N GLU A 144 -7.57 13.09 9.93
CA GLU A 144 -6.76 13.88 9.01
C GLU A 144 -6.84 13.29 7.61
N PRO A 145 -7.10 14.08 6.55
CA PRO A 145 -7.18 13.58 5.20
C PRO A 145 -5.82 13.11 4.67
N MET A 146 -5.84 12.02 3.89
CA MET A 146 -4.77 11.60 3.02
C MET A 146 -5.25 11.80 1.58
N GLN A 147 -4.80 12.87 0.94
CA GLN A 147 -5.26 13.26 -0.40
C GLN A 147 -4.62 12.37 -1.46
N THR A 148 -5.44 11.74 -2.30
CA THR A 148 -4.96 10.93 -3.41
C THR A 148 -4.69 11.76 -4.67
N GLY A 149 -5.27 12.93 -4.76
CA GLY A 149 -5.25 13.76 -5.96
C GLY A 149 -6.24 13.31 -7.04
N LEU A 150 -7.04 12.28 -6.76
CA LEU A 150 -8.05 11.73 -7.66
C LEU A 150 -9.43 12.19 -7.21
N LYS A 151 -10.11 12.95 -8.07
CA LYS A 151 -11.43 13.52 -7.79
C LYS A 151 -12.44 12.48 -7.32
N ALA A 152 -12.51 11.34 -8.01
CA ALA A 152 -13.46 10.28 -7.69
C ALA A 152 -13.22 9.67 -6.30
N ILE A 153 -11.98 9.58 -5.84
CA ILE A 153 -11.63 9.01 -4.54
C ILE A 153 -11.79 10.06 -3.46
N ASP A 154 -11.14 11.21 -3.59
CA ASP A 154 -11.11 12.24 -2.55
C ASP A 154 -12.52 12.79 -2.25
N SER A 155 -13.41 12.80 -3.24
CA SER A 155 -14.80 13.26 -3.06
C SER A 155 -15.76 12.19 -2.56
N LEU A 156 -15.64 10.94 -3.01
CA LEU A 156 -16.65 9.89 -2.79
C LEU A 156 -16.22 8.84 -1.77
N ILE A 157 -14.93 8.56 -1.70
CA ILE A 157 -14.34 7.49 -0.87
C ILE A 157 -13.09 8.03 -0.18
N PRO A 158 -13.23 9.06 0.65
CA PRO A 158 -12.07 9.75 1.24
C PRO A 158 -11.28 8.83 2.15
N ILE A 159 -9.96 8.97 2.10
CA ILE A 159 -9.00 8.20 2.89
C ILE A 159 -8.37 9.12 3.91
N GLY A 160 -8.28 8.65 5.15
CA GLY A 160 -7.62 9.38 6.25
C GLY A 160 -6.27 8.80 6.61
N ARG A 161 -5.41 9.63 7.20
CA ARG A 161 -4.10 9.21 7.71
C ARG A 161 -4.27 8.20 8.85
N GLY A 162 -3.78 6.99 8.65
CA GLY A 162 -3.93 5.86 9.58
C GLY A 162 -5.07 4.89 9.23
N GLN A 163 -5.81 5.15 8.15
CA GLN A 163 -6.86 4.26 7.64
C GLN A 163 -6.28 3.10 6.83
N ARG A 164 -7.03 2.00 6.78
CA ARG A 164 -6.78 0.86 5.89
C ARG A 164 -7.86 0.84 4.82
N GLU A 165 -7.52 1.19 3.60
CA GLU A 165 -8.47 1.23 2.49
C GLU A 165 -8.04 0.26 1.40
N LEU A 166 -8.87 -0.72 1.09
CA LEU A 166 -8.58 -1.75 0.10
C LEU A 166 -8.78 -1.21 -1.32
N ILE A 167 -7.84 -1.46 -2.22
CA ILE A 167 -8.01 -1.29 -3.66
C ILE A 167 -8.24 -2.68 -4.26
N ILE A 168 -9.42 -2.92 -4.81
CA ILE A 168 -9.82 -4.24 -5.29
C ILE A 168 -10.38 -4.17 -6.71
N GLY A 169 -10.07 -5.16 -7.53
CA GLY A 169 -10.57 -5.29 -8.90
C GLY A 169 -9.76 -6.28 -9.73
N ASP A 170 -10.25 -6.57 -10.92
CA ASP A 170 -9.62 -7.50 -11.86
C ASP A 170 -8.27 -6.99 -12.36
N ARG A 171 -7.55 -7.84 -13.09
CA ARG A 171 -6.31 -7.43 -13.79
C ARG A 171 -6.56 -6.24 -14.71
N GLN A 172 -5.58 -5.32 -14.75
CA GLN A 172 -5.57 -4.17 -15.68
C GLN A 172 -6.75 -3.20 -15.51
N THR A 173 -7.41 -3.17 -14.36
CA THR A 173 -8.46 -2.19 -14.05
C THR A 173 -7.94 -0.84 -13.55
N GLY A 174 -6.63 -0.67 -13.46
CA GLY A 174 -6.00 0.59 -13.03
C GLY A 174 -5.61 0.66 -11.55
N LYS A 175 -5.55 -0.47 -10.82
CA LYS A 175 -5.16 -0.51 -9.40
C LYS A 175 -3.83 0.18 -9.15
N THR A 176 -2.79 -0.21 -9.88
CA THR A 176 -1.45 0.40 -9.77
C THR A 176 -1.45 1.86 -10.22
N ALA A 177 -2.30 2.25 -11.19
CA ALA A 177 -2.41 3.65 -11.61
C ALA A 177 -2.91 4.55 -10.48
N VAL A 178 -3.92 4.11 -9.72
CA VAL A 178 -4.41 4.82 -8.53
C VAL A 178 -3.28 5.01 -7.51
N ILE A 179 -2.47 3.99 -7.29
CA ILE A 179 -1.33 4.05 -6.36
C ILE A 179 -0.29 5.08 -6.84
N VAL A 180 0.12 5.00 -8.09
CA VAL A 180 1.15 5.89 -8.66
C VAL A 180 0.68 7.34 -8.61
N ASP A 181 -0.57 7.62 -8.99
CA ASP A 181 -1.13 8.97 -8.93
C ASP A 181 -1.20 9.48 -7.48
N THR A 182 -1.54 8.62 -6.52
CA THR A 182 -1.53 8.96 -5.10
C THR A 182 -0.12 9.31 -4.60
N ILE A 183 0.90 8.54 -5.01
CA ILE A 183 2.30 8.83 -4.64
C ILE A 183 2.76 10.16 -5.25
N ILE A 184 2.50 10.37 -6.54
CA ILE A 184 2.87 11.62 -7.24
C ILE A 184 2.21 12.83 -6.59
N ASN A 185 0.95 12.70 -6.16
CA ASN A 185 0.21 13.79 -5.51
C ASN A 185 0.86 14.25 -4.21
N GLN A 186 1.57 13.40 -3.50
CA GLN A 186 2.20 13.76 -2.23
C GLN A 186 3.33 14.81 -2.39
N LYS A 187 3.87 14.97 -3.60
CA LYS A 187 4.88 16.02 -3.85
C LYS A 187 4.37 17.40 -3.47
N VAL A 188 3.16 17.75 -3.86
CA VAL A 188 2.56 19.07 -3.54
C VAL A 188 2.41 19.24 -2.02
N THR A 189 1.95 18.20 -1.33
CA THR A 189 1.81 18.20 0.14
C THR A 189 3.17 18.32 0.82
N ASN A 190 4.16 17.56 0.37
CA ASN A 190 5.47 17.51 0.98
C ASN A 190 6.30 18.77 0.71
N ASP A 191 6.18 19.36 -0.47
CA ASP A 191 6.83 20.64 -0.82
C ASP A 191 6.26 21.83 0.00
N ALA A 192 4.98 21.76 0.37
CA ALA A 192 4.31 22.77 1.20
C ALA A 192 4.47 22.54 2.70
N ALA A 193 4.99 21.38 3.14
CA ALA A 193 5.18 21.04 4.54
C ALA A 193 6.24 21.91 5.20
N LYS A 194 5.97 22.34 6.43
CA LYS A 194 6.91 23.18 7.22
C LYS A 194 8.10 22.36 7.73
N ASP A 195 7.84 21.10 8.07
CA ASP A 195 8.84 20.16 8.55
C ASP A 195 8.41 18.72 8.21
N ASP A 196 9.24 17.76 8.58
CA ASP A 196 9.01 16.34 8.27
C ASP A 196 7.81 15.74 9.01
N SER A 197 7.29 16.37 10.05
CA SER A 197 6.10 15.89 10.77
C SER A 197 4.81 16.12 9.98
N GLU A 198 4.81 17.02 9.01
CA GLU A 198 3.64 17.26 8.14
C GLU A 198 3.71 16.45 6.85
N LYS A 199 4.90 15.98 6.47
CA LYS A 199 5.12 15.20 5.24
C LYS A 199 4.43 13.85 5.28
N LEU A 200 4.15 13.30 4.11
CA LEU A 200 3.69 11.93 3.92
C LEU A 200 4.74 11.15 3.13
N PHE A 201 5.38 10.20 3.79
CA PHE A 201 6.34 9.29 3.16
C PHE A 201 5.62 8.10 2.56
N CYS A 202 6.08 7.63 1.40
CA CYS A 202 5.43 6.59 0.64
C CYS A 202 6.28 5.31 0.63
N ILE A 203 5.67 4.17 0.94
CA ILE A 203 6.30 2.86 0.85
C ILE A 203 5.52 2.03 -0.18
N TYR A 204 6.15 1.68 -1.29
CA TYR A 204 5.56 0.82 -2.29
C TYR A 204 6.15 -0.58 -2.19
N VAL A 205 5.29 -1.57 -1.93
CA VAL A 205 5.68 -2.97 -1.82
C VAL A 205 5.19 -3.73 -3.06
N ALA A 206 6.11 -4.10 -3.94
CA ALA A 206 5.84 -4.92 -5.11
C ALA A 206 5.96 -6.42 -4.73
N VAL A 207 4.87 -7.16 -4.83
CA VAL A 207 4.85 -8.60 -4.54
C VAL A 207 4.50 -9.40 -5.78
N GLY A 208 5.40 -10.27 -6.20
CA GLY A 208 5.17 -11.18 -7.33
C GLY A 208 4.98 -10.49 -8.68
N GLN A 209 5.41 -9.25 -8.81
CA GLN A 209 5.35 -8.50 -10.08
C GLN A 209 6.55 -8.82 -10.97
N LYS A 210 6.42 -8.55 -12.27
CA LYS A 210 7.54 -8.67 -13.22
C LYS A 210 8.59 -7.60 -12.90
N ARG A 211 9.88 -7.95 -13.01
CA ARG A 211 11.00 -6.99 -12.82
C ARG A 211 10.87 -5.75 -13.72
N SER A 212 10.43 -5.93 -14.97
CA SER A 212 10.21 -4.83 -15.90
C SER A 212 9.11 -3.86 -15.43
N THR A 213 8.06 -4.36 -14.79
CA THR A 213 6.98 -3.54 -14.23
C THR A 213 7.49 -2.69 -13.07
N VAL A 214 8.26 -3.30 -12.16
CA VAL A 214 8.88 -2.58 -11.04
C VAL A 214 9.87 -1.53 -11.53
N ALA A 215 10.72 -1.87 -12.52
CA ALA A 215 11.66 -0.92 -13.12
C ALA A 215 10.95 0.28 -13.76
N GLN A 216 9.85 0.04 -14.48
CA GLN A 216 9.05 1.10 -15.09
C GLN A 216 8.39 2.00 -14.02
N LEU A 217 7.90 1.41 -12.93
CA LEU A 217 7.34 2.16 -11.80
C LEU A 217 8.40 3.06 -11.15
N VAL A 218 9.57 2.52 -10.82
CA VAL A 218 10.69 3.29 -10.24
C VAL A 218 11.10 4.44 -11.18
N LYS A 219 11.20 4.17 -12.49
CA LYS A 219 11.47 5.21 -13.49
C LYS A 219 10.40 6.31 -13.45
N THR A 220 9.12 5.94 -13.45
CA THR A 220 8.02 6.89 -13.40
C THR A 220 8.09 7.75 -12.12
N LEU A 221 8.30 7.14 -10.96
CA LEU A 221 8.44 7.89 -9.70
C LEU A 221 9.64 8.84 -9.72
N ASN A 222 10.77 8.44 -10.33
CA ASN A 222 11.92 9.33 -10.52
C ASN A 222 11.59 10.51 -11.44
N ASP A 223 10.93 10.25 -12.57
CA ASP A 223 10.59 11.27 -13.57
C ASP A 223 9.68 12.37 -12.97
N TYR A 224 8.85 12.03 -11.98
CA TYR A 224 8.00 12.96 -11.23
C TYR A 224 8.61 13.47 -9.91
N GLY A 225 9.86 13.11 -9.60
CA GLY A 225 10.53 13.50 -8.35
C GLY A 225 9.94 12.86 -7.09
N ALA A 226 9.12 11.82 -7.24
CA ALA A 226 8.42 11.17 -6.14
C ALA A 226 9.30 10.16 -5.37
N MET A 227 10.43 9.74 -5.94
CA MET A 227 11.38 8.88 -5.22
C MET A 227 12.04 9.56 -4.02
N GLU A 228 12.12 10.89 -3.99
CA GLU A 228 12.74 11.65 -2.89
C GLU A 228 12.07 11.37 -1.53
N TYR A 229 10.77 11.07 -1.53
CA TYR A 229 9.99 10.74 -0.33
C TYR A 229 9.42 9.32 -0.34
N SER A 230 9.94 8.46 -1.22
CA SER A 230 9.43 7.10 -1.41
C SER A 230 10.49 6.04 -1.18
N VAL A 231 10.05 4.85 -0.75
CA VAL A 231 10.83 3.62 -0.67
C VAL A 231 10.12 2.55 -1.48
N VAL A 232 10.86 1.77 -2.26
CA VAL A 232 10.32 0.62 -2.99
C VAL A 232 10.90 -0.66 -2.39
N VAL A 233 10.02 -1.56 -1.94
CA VAL A 233 10.37 -2.91 -1.49
C VAL A 233 9.90 -3.88 -2.56
N ALA A 234 10.81 -4.63 -3.18
CA ALA A 234 10.49 -5.49 -4.31
C ALA A 234 10.82 -6.94 -4.02
N ALA A 235 9.79 -7.81 -4.07
CA ALA A 235 9.92 -9.25 -4.19
C ALA A 235 9.19 -9.66 -5.47
N THR A 236 9.96 -9.83 -6.54
CA THR A 236 9.43 -10.03 -7.89
C THR A 236 8.95 -11.47 -8.12
N ALA A 237 8.30 -11.72 -9.25
CA ALA A 237 7.82 -13.05 -9.61
C ALA A 237 8.95 -14.10 -9.78
N SER A 238 10.20 -13.66 -9.96
CA SER A 238 11.37 -14.54 -10.04
C SER A 238 12.04 -14.79 -8.68
N ASP A 239 11.59 -14.09 -7.63
CA ASP A 239 12.14 -14.29 -6.29
C ASP A 239 11.39 -15.44 -5.59
N PRO A 240 12.06 -16.17 -4.67
CA PRO A 240 11.45 -17.29 -3.94
C PRO A 240 10.20 -16.87 -3.16
N ALA A 241 9.27 -17.80 -2.97
CA ALA A 241 8.04 -17.56 -2.20
C ALA A 241 8.28 -16.94 -0.80
N PRO A 242 9.31 -17.35 -0.04
CA PRO A 242 9.63 -16.71 1.25
C PRO A 242 9.92 -15.21 1.15
N MET A 243 10.56 -14.75 0.08
CA MET A 243 10.80 -13.33 -0.14
C MET A 243 9.51 -12.55 -0.42
N GLN A 244 8.61 -13.14 -1.22
CA GLN A 244 7.29 -12.55 -1.50
C GLN A 244 6.39 -12.53 -0.26
N PHE A 245 6.52 -13.52 0.61
CA PHE A 245 5.84 -13.56 1.90
C PHE A 245 6.33 -12.43 2.83
N LEU A 246 7.65 -12.24 2.91
CA LEU A 246 8.27 -11.32 3.86
C LEU A 246 8.15 -9.86 3.46
N ALA A 247 8.23 -9.53 2.17
CA ALA A 247 8.29 -8.16 1.66
C ALA A 247 7.20 -7.21 2.22
N PRO A 248 5.91 -7.60 2.35
CA PRO A 248 4.91 -6.75 2.97
C PRO A 248 5.21 -6.40 4.43
N TYR A 249 5.75 -7.34 5.19
CA TYR A 249 6.14 -7.11 6.59
C TYR A 249 7.36 -6.20 6.69
N THR A 250 8.32 -6.34 5.78
CA THR A 250 9.46 -5.43 5.65
C THR A 250 9.01 -4.01 5.36
N GLY A 251 8.10 -3.85 4.39
CA GLY A 251 7.50 -2.55 4.11
C GLY A 251 6.77 -1.95 5.32
N ALA A 252 6.03 -2.78 6.06
CA ALA A 252 5.36 -2.35 7.29
C ALA A 252 6.35 -1.87 8.35
N ALA A 253 7.44 -2.57 8.58
CA ALA A 253 8.49 -2.15 9.52
C ALA A 253 9.12 -0.82 9.11
N ILE A 254 9.34 -0.59 7.81
CA ILE A 254 9.83 0.69 7.28
C ILE A 254 8.80 1.82 7.53
N GLY A 255 7.52 1.55 7.26
CA GLY A 255 6.45 2.52 7.50
C GLY A 255 6.25 2.87 8.98
N GLU A 256 6.39 1.89 9.87
CA GLU A 256 6.32 2.06 11.31
C GLU A 256 7.43 2.96 11.85
N PHE A 257 8.62 2.93 11.24
CA PHE A 257 9.68 3.86 11.61
C PHE A 257 9.21 5.31 11.55
N PHE A 258 8.56 5.72 10.47
CA PHE A 258 8.04 7.08 10.34
C PHE A 258 6.90 7.35 11.32
N ARG A 259 5.93 6.44 11.41
CA ARG A 259 4.81 6.55 12.37
C ARG A 259 5.29 6.75 13.80
N ASP A 260 6.22 5.92 14.25
CA ASP A 260 6.67 5.90 15.65
C ASP A 260 7.61 7.08 15.98
N ASN A 261 8.11 7.78 14.96
CA ASN A 261 8.86 9.05 15.11
C ASN A 261 7.98 10.31 14.90
N GLY A 262 6.65 10.18 15.00
CA GLY A 262 5.74 11.31 14.90
C GLY A 262 5.50 11.82 13.48
N GLN A 263 5.89 11.06 12.48
CA GLN A 263 5.74 11.37 11.07
C GLN A 263 4.58 10.58 10.45
N HIS A 264 4.28 10.81 9.18
CA HIS A 264 3.22 10.12 8.48
C HIS A 264 3.77 9.32 7.31
N ALA A 265 3.27 8.09 7.18
CA ALA A 265 3.59 7.24 6.05
C ALA A 265 2.33 6.62 5.45
N VAL A 266 2.37 6.32 4.17
CA VAL A 266 1.40 5.48 3.47
C VAL A 266 2.12 4.31 2.85
N ILE A 267 1.56 3.11 3.03
CA ILE A 267 2.10 1.89 2.47
C ILE A 267 1.11 1.27 1.48
N PHE A 268 1.62 0.90 0.32
CA PHE A 268 0.89 0.25 -0.75
C PHE A 268 1.40 -1.18 -0.88
N TYR A 269 0.51 -2.17 -0.76
CA TYR A 269 0.85 -3.58 -0.93
C TYR A 269 0.32 -4.06 -2.28
N ASP A 270 1.13 -4.07 -3.30
CA ASP A 270 0.73 -4.43 -4.67
C ASP A 270 1.35 -5.77 -5.10
N ASP A 271 0.73 -6.94 -4.86
CA ASP A 271 -0.56 -7.12 -4.18
C ASP A 271 -0.50 -8.22 -3.10
N LEU A 272 -1.45 -8.19 -2.18
CA LEU A 272 -1.57 -9.18 -1.12
C LEU A 272 -2.14 -10.53 -1.60
N SER A 273 -2.78 -10.59 -2.76
CA SER A 273 -3.22 -11.85 -3.37
C SER A 273 -2.01 -12.74 -3.65
N LYS A 274 -0.93 -12.17 -4.18
CA LYS A 274 0.32 -12.89 -4.45
C LYS A 274 1.05 -13.27 -3.16
N GLN A 275 1.03 -12.43 -2.14
CA GLN A 275 1.55 -12.81 -0.82
C GLN A 275 0.82 -14.04 -0.28
N ALA A 276 -0.52 -14.08 -0.37
CA ALA A 276 -1.29 -15.23 0.07
C ALA A 276 -0.95 -16.50 -0.72
N VAL A 277 -0.74 -16.38 -2.03
CA VAL A 277 -0.31 -17.50 -2.89
C VAL A 277 1.09 -18.00 -2.47
N ALA A 278 2.03 -17.11 -2.22
CA ALA A 278 3.37 -17.46 -1.72
C ALA A 278 3.29 -18.18 -0.37
N TYR A 279 2.45 -17.70 0.54
CA TYR A 279 2.24 -18.31 1.83
C TYR A 279 1.57 -19.69 1.73
N ARG A 280 0.62 -19.85 0.82
CA ARG A 280 0.01 -21.15 0.51
C ARG A 280 1.07 -22.14 0.00
N GLN A 281 1.92 -21.72 -0.93
CA GLN A 281 3.00 -22.56 -1.46
C GLN A 281 3.93 -23.03 -0.35
N MET A 282 4.43 -22.11 0.48
CA MET A 282 5.30 -22.44 1.62
C MET A 282 4.62 -23.41 2.60
N SER A 283 3.35 -23.15 2.93
CA SER A 283 2.59 -23.96 3.87
C SER A 283 2.37 -25.39 3.38
N LEU A 284 2.08 -25.57 2.09
CA LEU A 284 1.94 -26.90 1.48
C LEU A 284 3.27 -27.67 1.47
N LEU A 285 4.37 -27.00 1.13
CA LEU A 285 5.71 -27.60 1.16
C LEU A 285 6.15 -27.99 2.58
N LEU A 286 5.75 -27.19 3.58
CA LEU A 286 5.93 -27.53 5.00
C LEU A 286 4.91 -28.55 5.52
N ARG A 287 4.05 -29.11 4.66
CA ARG A 287 3.01 -30.10 4.99
C ARG A 287 1.99 -29.63 6.02
N ARG A 288 1.73 -28.32 6.09
CA ARG A 288 0.62 -27.80 6.88
C ARG A 288 -0.71 -28.21 6.22
N PRO A 289 -1.72 -28.64 7.00
CA PRO A 289 -2.99 -29.07 6.42
C PRO A 289 -3.68 -27.92 5.66
N PRO A 290 -4.10 -28.14 4.41
CA PRO A 290 -4.80 -27.14 3.63
C PRO A 290 -6.25 -27.00 4.07
N GLY A 291 -6.74 -25.76 4.03
CA GLY A 291 -8.15 -25.40 4.20
C GLY A 291 -8.82 -25.02 2.87
N ARG A 292 -9.73 -24.04 2.93
CA ARG A 292 -10.45 -23.53 1.75
C ARG A 292 -9.47 -23.02 0.69
N GLU A 293 -9.70 -23.40 -0.57
CA GLU A 293 -8.85 -23.04 -1.72
C GLU A 293 -7.36 -23.43 -1.53
N ALA A 294 -7.12 -24.46 -0.72
CA ALA A 294 -5.79 -24.93 -0.32
C ALA A 294 -4.95 -23.91 0.48
N TYR A 295 -5.53 -22.82 0.98
CA TYR A 295 -4.85 -21.94 1.89
C TYR A 295 -4.74 -22.56 3.30
N PRO A 296 -3.67 -22.26 4.05
CA PRO A 296 -3.56 -22.69 5.44
C PRO A 296 -4.61 -21.98 6.31
N GLY A 297 -4.98 -22.61 7.44
CA GLY A 297 -6.03 -22.09 8.33
C GLY A 297 -5.75 -20.72 8.92
N ASP A 298 -4.50 -20.29 8.95
CA ASP A 298 -4.04 -19.01 9.50
C ASP A 298 -3.86 -17.91 8.43
N VAL A 299 -4.32 -18.10 7.19
CA VAL A 299 -4.17 -17.08 6.13
C VAL A 299 -4.91 -15.78 6.44
N PHE A 300 -6.02 -15.83 7.18
CA PHE A 300 -6.67 -14.63 7.68
C PHE A 300 -5.73 -13.84 8.61
N TYR A 301 -5.07 -14.54 9.53
CA TYR A 301 -4.12 -13.94 10.46
C TYR A 301 -2.88 -13.37 9.76
N LEU A 302 -2.44 -13.96 8.65
CA LEU A 302 -1.39 -13.41 7.80
C LEU A 302 -1.66 -11.94 7.44
N HIS A 303 -2.85 -11.64 6.94
CA HIS A 303 -3.22 -10.30 6.51
C HIS A 303 -3.67 -9.41 7.67
N SER A 304 -4.39 -9.95 8.66
CA SER A 304 -4.89 -9.16 9.78
C SER A 304 -3.76 -8.62 10.65
N ARG A 305 -2.76 -9.44 10.99
CA ARG A 305 -1.60 -8.99 11.79
C ARG A 305 -0.72 -7.98 11.03
N LEU A 306 -0.71 -8.02 9.69
CA LEU A 306 -0.03 -7.03 8.86
C LEU A 306 -0.79 -5.71 8.85
N LEU A 307 -2.08 -5.74 8.52
CA LEU A 307 -2.90 -4.54 8.30
C LEU A 307 -3.27 -3.82 9.59
N GLU A 308 -3.39 -4.53 10.72
CA GLU A 308 -3.62 -3.92 12.04
C GLU A 308 -2.45 -3.03 12.51
N ARG A 309 -1.28 -3.15 11.93
CA ARG A 309 -0.12 -2.28 12.19
C ARG A 309 -0.31 -0.87 11.67
N ALA A 310 -1.17 -0.69 10.66
CA ALA A 310 -1.57 0.61 10.14
C ALA A 310 -2.59 1.26 11.08
N CYS A 311 -2.25 2.44 11.59
CA CYS A 311 -3.11 3.20 12.50
C CYS A 311 -2.67 4.67 12.60
N LYS A 312 -3.54 5.49 13.16
CA LYS A 312 -3.20 6.83 13.66
C LYS A 312 -2.88 6.74 15.14
N LEU A 313 -1.73 7.25 15.52
CA LEU A 313 -1.34 7.37 16.93
C LEU A 313 -1.89 8.68 17.53
N GLY A 314 -2.16 8.65 18.81
CA GLY A 314 -2.57 9.80 19.59
C GLY A 314 -1.40 10.70 20.01
N ASP A 315 -1.71 11.86 20.57
CA ASP A 315 -0.74 12.87 20.95
C ASP A 315 0.28 12.35 21.97
N GLY A 316 -0.15 11.50 22.92
CA GLY A 316 0.74 10.86 23.89
C GLY A 316 1.68 9.78 23.30
N ALA A 317 1.48 9.40 22.04
CA ALA A 317 2.27 8.41 21.31
C ALA A 317 2.97 9.00 20.07
N GLY A 318 3.18 10.32 20.04
CA GLY A 318 3.91 11.01 18.98
C GLY A 318 3.08 11.47 17.79
N ASN A 319 1.77 11.24 17.78
CA ASN A 319 0.83 11.72 16.74
C ASN A 319 1.12 11.28 15.30
N GLY A 320 2.00 10.32 15.09
CA GLY A 320 2.30 9.77 13.76
C GLY A 320 1.18 8.90 13.20
N SER A 321 1.29 8.52 11.94
CA SER A 321 0.34 7.61 11.29
C SER A 321 0.99 6.70 10.25
N LEU A 322 0.42 5.52 10.10
CA LEU A 322 0.69 4.62 8.99
C LEU A 322 -0.64 4.27 8.33
N THR A 323 -0.83 4.72 7.10
CA THR A 323 -2.01 4.43 6.26
C THR A 323 -1.69 3.24 5.39
N ALA A 324 -2.59 2.27 5.26
CA ALA A 324 -2.40 1.10 4.41
C ALA A 324 -3.39 1.07 3.25
N LEU A 325 -2.87 0.90 2.05
CA LEU A 325 -3.62 0.71 0.82
C LEU A 325 -3.24 -0.65 0.21
N PRO A 326 -3.79 -1.76 0.77
CA PRO A 326 -3.60 -3.08 0.19
C PRO A 326 -4.33 -3.19 -1.14
N VAL A 327 -3.74 -3.98 -2.05
CA VAL A 327 -4.34 -4.34 -3.32
C VAL A 327 -4.72 -5.80 -3.31
N ILE A 328 -5.93 -6.10 -3.77
CA ILE A 328 -6.41 -7.46 -4.02
C ILE A 328 -6.84 -7.58 -5.48
N GLU A 329 -6.37 -8.62 -6.14
CA GLU A 329 -6.78 -8.98 -7.49
C GLU A 329 -7.96 -9.93 -7.44
N THR A 330 -9.06 -9.57 -8.13
CA THR A 330 -10.21 -10.45 -8.35
C THR A 330 -10.13 -11.15 -9.70
N GLN A 331 -10.95 -12.17 -9.88
CA GLN A 331 -11.17 -12.83 -11.16
C GLN A 331 -12.66 -12.66 -11.52
N ALA A 332 -12.94 -12.10 -12.68
CA ALA A 332 -14.29 -11.81 -13.16
C ALA A 332 -15.15 -11.00 -12.16
N GLY A 333 -14.53 -10.11 -11.41
CA GLY A 333 -15.20 -9.28 -10.40
C GLY A 333 -15.69 -10.02 -9.15
N ASP A 334 -15.29 -11.28 -8.95
CA ASP A 334 -15.73 -12.08 -7.80
C ASP A 334 -15.09 -11.62 -6.49
N VAL A 335 -15.82 -10.82 -5.73
CA VAL A 335 -15.44 -10.37 -4.38
C VAL A 335 -15.81 -11.38 -3.29
N SER A 336 -16.52 -12.46 -3.63
CA SER A 336 -16.94 -13.50 -2.69
C SER A 336 -15.88 -14.59 -2.49
N ALA A 337 -14.81 -14.59 -3.27
CA ALA A 337 -13.67 -15.47 -3.13
C ALA A 337 -13.00 -15.33 -1.74
N TYR A 338 -12.21 -16.31 -1.34
CA TYR A 338 -11.73 -16.43 0.04
C TYR A 338 -10.82 -15.26 0.45
N ILE A 339 -9.81 -14.93 -0.32
CA ILE A 339 -8.88 -13.84 0.03
C ILE A 339 -9.56 -12.45 -0.04
N PRO A 340 -10.33 -12.10 -1.09
CA PRO A 340 -11.09 -10.86 -1.12
C PRO A 340 -11.97 -10.64 0.12
N THR A 341 -12.79 -11.62 0.49
CA THR A 341 -13.68 -11.51 1.67
C THR A 341 -12.91 -11.31 2.97
N ASN A 342 -11.79 -11.98 3.15
CA ASN A 342 -10.94 -11.81 4.32
C ASN A 342 -10.42 -10.37 4.41
N VAL A 343 -9.86 -9.82 3.33
CA VAL A 343 -9.25 -8.49 3.35
C VAL A 343 -10.30 -7.39 3.45
N ILE A 344 -11.46 -7.53 2.80
CA ILE A 344 -12.61 -6.60 2.97
C ILE A 344 -13.03 -6.51 4.45
N SER A 345 -13.01 -7.63 5.18
CA SER A 345 -13.40 -7.64 6.59
C SER A 345 -12.36 -6.99 7.51
N ILE A 346 -11.07 -7.03 7.14
CA ILE A 346 -9.96 -6.45 7.91
C ILE A 346 -9.86 -4.93 7.70
N THR A 347 -10.20 -4.44 6.51
CA THR A 347 -10.01 -3.05 6.11
C THR A 347 -11.17 -2.13 6.53
N ASP A 348 -10.92 -0.84 6.52
CA ASP A 348 -11.89 0.21 6.90
C ASP A 348 -12.69 0.72 5.69
N GLY A 349 -12.74 -0.04 4.63
CA GLY A 349 -13.44 0.23 3.39
C GLY A 349 -12.70 -0.32 2.18
N GLN A 350 -13.29 -0.09 1.01
CA GLN A 350 -12.72 -0.54 -0.26
C GLN A 350 -13.03 0.42 -1.40
N ILE A 351 -12.08 0.53 -2.32
CA ILE A 351 -12.21 1.14 -3.65
C ILE A 351 -12.32 0.00 -4.65
N PHE A 352 -13.52 -0.22 -5.18
CA PHE A 352 -13.78 -1.26 -6.16
C PHE A 352 -13.59 -0.72 -7.57
N LEU A 353 -12.62 -1.28 -8.30
CA LEU A 353 -12.34 -0.95 -9.70
C LEU A 353 -12.98 -1.99 -10.61
N GLU A 354 -13.89 -1.56 -11.45
CA GLU A 354 -14.73 -2.42 -12.29
C GLU A 354 -14.24 -2.46 -13.73
N SER A 355 -14.07 -3.67 -14.28
CA SER A 355 -13.59 -3.88 -15.65
C SER A 355 -14.50 -3.25 -16.69
N GLU A 356 -15.82 -3.35 -16.51
CA GLU A 356 -16.82 -2.79 -17.44
C GLU A 356 -16.68 -1.27 -17.55
N LEU A 357 -16.51 -0.56 -16.41
CA LEU A 357 -16.29 0.88 -16.39
C LEU A 357 -14.97 1.24 -17.08
N PHE A 358 -13.92 0.47 -16.82
CA PHE A 358 -12.61 0.69 -17.42
C PHE A 358 -12.65 0.61 -18.96
N TYR A 359 -13.31 -0.40 -19.50
CA TYR A 359 -13.48 -0.57 -20.95
C TYR A 359 -14.42 0.46 -21.58
N LYS A 360 -15.40 0.98 -20.82
CA LYS A 360 -16.21 2.13 -21.24
C LYS A 360 -15.47 3.47 -21.20
N GLY A 361 -14.19 3.47 -20.85
CA GLY A 361 -13.37 4.69 -20.79
C GLY A 361 -13.59 5.54 -19.54
N ILE A 362 -14.29 5.04 -18.53
CA ILE A 362 -14.44 5.69 -17.22
C ILE A 362 -13.19 5.35 -16.40
N ARG A 363 -12.29 6.32 -16.26
CA ARG A 363 -11.00 6.16 -15.57
C ARG A 363 -10.75 7.32 -14.63
N PRO A 364 -10.48 7.06 -13.32
CA PRO A 364 -10.41 5.74 -12.68
C PRO A 364 -11.75 5.01 -12.71
N ALA A 365 -11.70 3.68 -12.85
CA ALA A 365 -12.89 2.83 -13.04
C ALA A 365 -13.61 2.52 -11.71
N VAL A 366 -13.81 3.52 -10.88
CA VAL A 366 -14.37 3.37 -9.54
C VAL A 366 -15.86 3.08 -9.59
N ASN A 367 -16.26 1.93 -9.08
CA ASN A 367 -17.67 1.63 -8.86
C ASN A 367 -18.15 2.29 -7.57
N VAL A 368 -18.86 3.40 -7.69
CA VAL A 368 -19.34 4.22 -6.55
C VAL A 368 -20.30 3.46 -5.64
N GLY A 369 -21.06 2.50 -6.17
CA GLY A 369 -22.03 1.71 -5.40
C GLY A 369 -21.39 0.66 -4.50
N LEU A 370 -20.29 0.05 -4.94
CA LEU A 370 -19.58 -1.00 -4.22
C LEU A 370 -18.41 -0.45 -3.39
N SER A 371 -18.02 0.79 -3.63
CA SER A 371 -16.90 1.43 -2.92
C SER A 371 -17.39 2.16 -1.68
N VAL A 372 -16.70 1.96 -0.58
CA VAL A 372 -17.07 2.49 0.75
C VAL A 372 -15.84 2.92 1.50
N SER A 373 -15.86 4.11 2.11
CA SER A 373 -14.94 4.49 3.19
C SER A 373 -15.71 4.51 4.51
N ARG A 374 -15.30 3.71 5.48
CA ARG A 374 -15.93 3.68 6.82
C ARG A 374 -15.58 4.90 7.66
N VAL A 375 -14.47 5.57 7.37
CA VAL A 375 -14.09 6.84 7.98
C VAL A 375 -14.93 7.97 7.38
N GLY A 376 -15.14 7.93 6.08
CA GLY A 376 -16.02 8.86 5.36
C GLY A 376 -15.58 10.31 5.51
N SER A 377 -16.55 11.21 5.70
CA SER A 377 -16.31 12.65 5.71
C SER A 377 -15.40 13.14 6.85
N ALA A 378 -15.12 12.32 7.89
CA ALA A 378 -14.12 12.65 8.90
C ALA A 378 -12.71 12.80 8.30
N ALA A 379 -12.45 12.11 7.18
CA ALA A 379 -11.21 12.19 6.41
C ALA A 379 -11.22 13.25 5.29
N GLN A 380 -12.14 14.21 5.33
CA GLN A 380 -12.22 15.30 4.35
C GLN A 380 -12.05 16.66 5.02
N ILE A 381 -11.42 17.59 4.31
CA ILE A 381 -11.47 19.01 4.70
C ILE A 381 -12.90 19.55 4.56
N LYS A 382 -13.23 20.59 5.32
CA LYS A 382 -14.59 21.17 5.32
C LYS A 382 -15.02 21.61 3.93
N ALA A 383 -14.12 22.18 3.14
CA ALA A 383 -14.41 22.61 1.76
C ALA A 383 -14.87 21.44 0.89
N MET A 384 -14.20 20.28 0.96
CA MET A 384 -14.61 19.10 0.21
C MET A 384 -15.98 18.57 0.67
N LYS A 385 -16.22 18.53 2.00
CA LYS A 385 -17.55 18.15 2.54
C LYS A 385 -18.68 19.02 2.02
N GLN A 386 -18.43 20.32 1.90
CA GLN A 386 -19.43 21.29 1.44
C GLN A 386 -19.84 21.05 -0.02
N VAL A 387 -18.93 20.56 -0.88
CA VAL A 387 -19.21 20.34 -2.30
C VAL A 387 -19.55 18.89 -2.64
N ALA A 388 -18.97 17.93 -1.94
CA ALA A 388 -19.11 16.52 -2.28
C ALA A 388 -20.30 15.82 -1.59
N GLY A 389 -20.97 16.48 -0.66
CA GLY A 389 -22.02 15.88 0.16
C GLY A 389 -23.19 15.29 -0.63
N SER A 390 -23.60 15.91 -1.73
CA SER A 390 -24.71 15.46 -2.58
C SER A 390 -24.30 14.55 -3.72
N ILE A 391 -23.04 14.64 -4.18
CA ILE A 391 -22.61 14.00 -5.43
C ILE A 391 -22.76 12.46 -5.39
N LYS A 392 -22.49 11.85 -4.25
CA LYS A 392 -22.62 10.39 -4.10
C LYS A 392 -24.07 9.93 -4.26
N LEU A 393 -25.01 10.67 -3.70
CA LEU A 393 -26.44 10.42 -3.83
C LEU A 393 -26.90 10.63 -5.27
N GLU A 394 -26.50 11.72 -5.91
CA GLU A 394 -26.85 12.04 -7.29
C GLU A 394 -26.34 10.95 -8.26
N LEU A 395 -25.11 10.47 -8.07
CA LEU A 395 -24.56 9.38 -8.86
C LEU A 395 -25.24 8.03 -8.60
N ALA A 396 -25.65 7.76 -7.37
CA ALA A 396 -26.41 6.56 -7.05
C ALA A 396 -27.79 6.57 -7.76
N GLN A 397 -28.50 7.68 -7.69
CA GLN A 397 -29.78 7.86 -8.39
C GLN A 397 -29.60 7.78 -9.92
N TYR A 398 -28.56 8.39 -10.45
CA TYR A 398 -28.22 8.29 -11.87
C TYR A 398 -28.04 6.83 -12.32
N ARG A 399 -27.27 6.04 -11.57
CA ARG A 399 -27.01 4.63 -11.92
C ARG A 399 -28.27 3.79 -11.88
N GLU A 400 -29.13 4.00 -10.89
CA GLU A 400 -30.42 3.31 -10.79
C GLU A 400 -31.32 3.66 -11.98
N MET A 401 -31.46 4.95 -12.29
CA MET A 401 -32.28 5.40 -13.40
C MET A 401 -31.69 5.05 -14.77
N ALA A 402 -30.37 5.06 -14.93
CA ALA A 402 -29.70 4.65 -16.17
C ALA A 402 -29.93 3.16 -16.49
N ALA A 403 -29.95 2.30 -15.47
CA ALA A 403 -30.28 0.90 -15.64
C ALA A 403 -31.76 0.73 -16.06
N PHE A 404 -32.67 1.48 -15.45
CA PHE A 404 -34.11 1.46 -15.80
C PHE A 404 -34.39 2.04 -17.19
N ALA A 405 -33.71 3.12 -17.57
CA ALA A 405 -33.87 3.82 -18.84
C ALA A 405 -33.56 2.95 -20.08
N GLN A 406 -32.79 1.89 -19.93
CA GLN A 406 -32.51 0.94 -21.02
C GLN A 406 -33.77 0.20 -21.48
N PHE A 407 -34.80 0.12 -20.65
CA PHE A 407 -36.02 -0.61 -20.90
C PHE A 407 -37.25 0.29 -21.11
N ALA A 408 -37.12 1.60 -20.89
CA ALA A 408 -38.22 2.55 -20.99
C ALA A 408 -38.24 3.25 -22.36
N SER A 409 -39.37 3.25 -23.04
CA SER A 409 -39.53 3.92 -24.34
C SER A 409 -39.71 5.44 -24.21
N ASP A 410 -40.34 5.91 -23.12
CA ASP A 410 -40.60 7.33 -22.84
C ASP A 410 -40.17 7.65 -21.40
N LEU A 411 -39.34 8.65 -21.25
CA LEU A 411 -38.87 9.16 -19.96
C LEU A 411 -39.48 10.54 -19.71
N ASP A 412 -39.96 10.75 -18.50
CA ASP A 412 -40.43 12.06 -18.09
C ASP A 412 -39.28 13.10 -18.04
N PRO A 413 -39.58 14.41 -18.16
CA PRO A 413 -38.56 15.45 -18.21
C PRO A 413 -37.63 15.52 -16.97
N SER A 414 -38.13 15.13 -15.80
CA SER A 414 -37.35 15.11 -14.57
C SER A 414 -36.28 14.01 -14.58
N THR A 415 -36.67 12.83 -15.03
CA THR A 415 -35.76 11.69 -15.22
C THR A 415 -34.70 11.97 -16.30
N GLN A 416 -35.11 12.60 -17.43
CA GLN A 416 -34.16 13.01 -18.46
C GLN A 416 -33.12 13.99 -17.92
N LYS A 417 -33.55 14.96 -17.12
CA LYS A 417 -32.64 15.94 -16.49
C LYS A 417 -31.68 15.29 -15.50
N LEU A 418 -32.16 14.34 -14.69
CA LEU A 418 -31.34 13.57 -13.76
C LEU A 418 -30.30 12.74 -14.49
N LEU A 419 -30.68 12.05 -15.57
CA LEU A 419 -29.75 11.28 -16.39
C LEU A 419 -28.69 12.14 -17.06
N ALA A 420 -29.10 13.29 -17.63
CA ALA A 420 -28.19 14.23 -18.26
C ALA A 420 -27.16 14.80 -17.26
N ARG A 421 -27.60 15.14 -16.05
CA ARG A 421 -26.76 15.64 -14.97
C ARG A 421 -25.79 14.57 -14.46
N GLY A 422 -26.29 13.35 -14.20
CA GLY A 422 -25.47 12.23 -13.75
C GLY A 422 -24.39 11.83 -14.75
N ALA A 423 -24.71 11.86 -16.05
CA ALA A 423 -23.75 11.62 -17.12
C ALA A 423 -22.60 12.65 -17.09
N ARG A 424 -22.93 13.95 -16.92
CA ARG A 424 -21.93 15.02 -16.83
C ARG A 424 -21.08 14.92 -15.57
N LEU A 425 -21.67 14.57 -14.42
CA LEU A 425 -20.93 14.34 -13.18
C LEU A 425 -19.97 13.13 -13.31
N THR A 426 -20.42 12.07 -13.98
CA THR A 426 -19.56 10.91 -14.26
C THR A 426 -18.39 11.31 -15.16
N GLU A 427 -18.63 12.12 -16.17
CA GLU A 427 -17.57 12.62 -17.06
C GLU A 427 -16.59 13.54 -16.31
N LEU A 428 -17.12 14.41 -15.43
CA LEU A 428 -16.31 15.30 -14.60
C LEU A 428 -15.36 14.56 -13.66
N LEU A 429 -15.75 13.38 -13.18
CA LEU A 429 -14.93 12.58 -12.28
C LEU A 429 -13.83 11.79 -12.99
N LYS A 430 -13.87 11.71 -14.32
CA LYS A 430 -12.75 11.13 -15.08
C LYS A 430 -11.49 11.95 -14.90
N GLN A 431 -10.37 11.27 -14.90
CA GLN A 431 -9.06 11.90 -14.73
C GLN A 431 -7.99 11.09 -15.44
N PRO A 432 -7.15 11.72 -16.28
CA PRO A 432 -6.06 11.02 -16.94
C PRO A 432 -4.98 10.64 -15.92
N GLN A 433 -4.30 9.52 -16.17
CA GLN A 433 -3.18 9.06 -15.37
C GLN A 433 -2.03 10.09 -15.35
N TYR A 434 -1.30 10.14 -14.26
CA TYR A 434 -0.18 11.04 -13.97
C TYR A 434 -0.57 12.53 -13.90
N LYS A 435 -1.84 12.80 -13.66
CA LYS A 435 -2.36 14.17 -13.49
C LYS A 435 -3.21 14.29 -12.22
N PRO A 436 -2.64 14.01 -11.04
CA PRO A 436 -3.34 14.28 -9.80
C PRO A 436 -3.58 15.77 -9.64
N LEU A 437 -4.68 16.13 -8.97
CA LEU A 437 -5.08 17.51 -8.74
C LEU A 437 -5.00 17.87 -7.26
N PRO A 438 -4.48 19.05 -6.91
CA PRO A 438 -4.58 19.60 -5.56
C PRO A 438 -6.05 19.69 -5.09
N VAL A 439 -6.27 19.54 -3.79
CA VAL A 439 -7.63 19.49 -3.22
C VAL A 439 -8.45 20.74 -3.49
N GLU A 440 -7.83 21.93 -3.50
CA GLU A 440 -8.48 23.20 -3.80
C GLU A 440 -9.01 23.24 -5.24
N ASP A 441 -8.25 22.73 -6.21
CA ASP A 441 -8.69 22.60 -7.60
C ASP A 441 -9.87 21.61 -7.72
N GLN A 442 -9.76 20.45 -7.04
CA GLN A 442 -10.86 19.48 -7.00
C GLN A 442 -12.14 20.07 -6.43
N VAL A 443 -12.04 20.84 -5.34
CA VAL A 443 -13.18 21.53 -4.71
C VAL A 443 -13.83 22.50 -5.69
N ALA A 444 -13.04 23.30 -6.40
CA ALA A 444 -13.56 24.26 -7.37
C ALA A 444 -14.27 23.57 -8.56
N ILE A 445 -13.70 22.47 -9.07
CA ILE A 445 -14.28 21.70 -10.17
C ILE A 445 -15.60 21.03 -9.73
N ILE A 446 -15.60 20.37 -8.58
CA ILE A 446 -16.80 19.71 -8.04
C ILE A 446 -17.88 20.74 -7.72
N PHE A 447 -17.50 21.92 -7.19
CA PHE A 447 -18.43 23.01 -6.98
C PHE A 447 -19.16 23.41 -8.27
N ALA A 448 -18.44 23.53 -9.39
CA ALA A 448 -19.06 23.83 -10.67
C ALA A 448 -20.04 22.71 -11.10
N GLY A 449 -19.68 21.44 -10.93
CA GLY A 449 -20.52 20.29 -11.26
C GLY A 449 -21.83 20.26 -10.46
N VAL A 450 -21.73 20.34 -9.14
CA VAL A 450 -22.91 20.20 -8.25
C VAL A 450 -23.82 21.43 -8.23
N ASN A 451 -23.32 22.61 -8.61
CA ASN A 451 -24.12 23.83 -8.68
C ASN A 451 -24.75 24.09 -10.06
N GLY A 452 -24.70 23.11 -10.98
CA GLY A 452 -25.43 23.18 -12.26
C GLY A 452 -24.73 23.96 -13.38
N TYR A 453 -23.50 24.36 -13.22
CA TYR A 453 -22.73 25.07 -14.26
C TYR A 453 -22.41 24.21 -15.48
N LEU A 454 -22.56 22.89 -15.36
CA LEU A 454 -22.40 21.93 -16.47
C LEU A 454 -23.71 21.63 -17.20
N ASP A 455 -24.87 22.08 -16.73
CA ASP A 455 -26.16 21.67 -17.26
C ASP A 455 -26.36 22.05 -18.74
N GLY A 456 -25.75 23.15 -19.19
CA GLY A 456 -25.74 23.60 -20.58
C GLY A 456 -24.60 23.04 -21.44
N ILE A 457 -23.66 22.30 -20.84
CA ILE A 457 -22.47 21.78 -21.53
C ILE A 457 -22.75 20.38 -22.07
N LYS A 458 -22.31 20.06 -23.29
CA LYS A 458 -22.39 18.69 -23.81
C LYS A 458 -21.48 17.77 -22.99
N THR A 459 -21.91 16.52 -22.79
CA THR A 459 -21.15 15.55 -22.01
C THR A 459 -19.72 15.40 -22.53
N ASP A 460 -19.54 15.34 -23.84
CA ASP A 460 -18.22 15.21 -24.49
C ASP A 460 -17.31 16.45 -24.29
N ASP A 461 -17.88 17.60 -24.00
CA ASP A 461 -17.16 18.86 -23.76
C ASP A 461 -16.81 19.09 -22.28
N VAL A 462 -17.27 18.25 -21.36
CA VAL A 462 -17.00 18.41 -19.92
C VAL A 462 -15.50 18.41 -19.60
N GLY A 463 -14.74 17.53 -20.24
CA GLY A 463 -13.28 17.52 -20.08
C GLY A 463 -12.60 18.79 -20.57
N ARG A 464 -13.06 19.37 -21.70
CA ARG A 464 -12.58 20.65 -22.24
C ARG A 464 -12.95 21.79 -21.28
N PHE A 465 -14.18 21.77 -20.75
CA PHE A 465 -14.64 22.73 -19.75
C PHE A 465 -13.74 22.70 -18.50
N GLU A 466 -13.50 21.53 -17.93
CA GLU A 466 -12.65 21.36 -16.76
C GLU A 466 -11.26 21.93 -16.98
N HIS A 467 -10.61 21.56 -18.09
CA HIS A 467 -9.27 22.01 -18.39
C HIS A 467 -9.19 23.55 -18.54
N ALA A 468 -10.15 24.14 -19.24
CA ALA A 468 -10.22 25.59 -19.42
C ALA A 468 -10.55 26.32 -18.08
N TYR A 469 -11.46 25.76 -17.27
CA TYR A 469 -11.83 26.33 -15.99
C TYR A 469 -10.66 26.28 -14.98
N ILE A 470 -9.90 25.20 -14.93
CA ILE A 470 -8.67 25.14 -14.10
C ILE A 470 -7.68 26.22 -14.51
N GLY A 471 -7.48 26.45 -15.82
CA GLY A 471 -6.65 27.53 -16.31
C GLY A 471 -7.15 28.90 -15.89
N GLU A 472 -8.45 29.15 -16.01
CA GLU A 472 -9.09 30.40 -15.63
C GLU A 472 -8.98 30.69 -14.13
N ILE A 473 -9.33 29.71 -13.27
CA ILE A 473 -9.31 29.92 -11.81
C ILE A 473 -7.88 30.08 -11.27
N ARG A 474 -6.90 29.40 -11.83
CA ARG A 474 -5.49 29.54 -11.44
C ARG A 474 -4.92 30.92 -11.81
N THR A 475 -5.46 31.58 -12.85
CA THR A 475 -5.01 32.91 -13.29
C THR A 475 -5.81 34.03 -12.71
N LYS A 476 -7.15 33.94 -12.74
CA LYS A 476 -8.06 35.02 -12.28
C LYS A 476 -8.69 34.82 -10.92
N GLY A 477 -8.62 33.58 -10.39
CA GLY A 477 -9.18 33.21 -9.09
C GLY A 477 -8.13 32.59 -8.17
N ALA A 478 -6.85 32.95 -8.31
CA ALA A 478 -5.78 32.43 -7.46
C ALA A 478 -6.02 32.72 -5.97
N ASP A 479 -6.62 33.86 -5.64
CA ASP A 479 -7.03 34.23 -4.29
C ASP A 479 -8.12 33.31 -3.73
N ILE A 480 -9.00 32.80 -4.58
CA ILE A 480 -10.04 31.83 -4.21
C ILE A 480 -9.40 30.51 -3.82
N LEU A 481 -8.48 30.00 -4.65
CA LEU A 481 -7.77 28.74 -4.38
C LEU A 481 -6.93 28.86 -3.11
N GLU A 482 -6.24 30.00 -2.92
CA GLU A 482 -5.46 30.25 -1.71
C GLU A 482 -6.34 30.32 -0.44
N ALA A 483 -7.51 30.96 -0.51
CA ALA A 483 -8.47 30.98 0.59
C ALA A 483 -8.95 29.55 0.94
N ILE A 484 -9.28 28.71 -0.06
CA ILE A 484 -9.69 27.32 0.18
C ILE A 484 -8.55 26.52 0.82
N ARG A 485 -7.31 26.72 0.38
CA ARG A 485 -6.13 26.03 0.92
C ARG A 485 -5.87 26.42 2.36
N ALA A 486 -5.91 27.71 2.68
CA ALA A 486 -5.61 28.26 4.00
C ALA A 486 -6.72 27.94 5.02
N GLU A 487 -7.98 28.23 4.65
CA GLU A 487 -9.13 28.05 5.55
C GLU A 487 -9.64 26.60 5.61
N LYS A 488 -9.27 25.78 4.63
CA LYS A 488 -9.79 24.40 4.43
C LYS A 488 -11.33 24.34 4.38
N ALA A 489 -11.96 25.47 4.07
CA ALA A 489 -13.41 25.67 4.02
C ALA A 489 -13.76 26.64 2.89
N ILE A 490 -15.01 26.61 2.43
CA ILE A 490 -15.58 27.61 1.54
C ILE A 490 -16.40 28.57 2.41
N SER A 491 -15.89 29.78 2.64
CA SER A 491 -16.63 30.88 3.29
C SER A 491 -17.69 31.44 2.34
N ASP A 492 -18.63 32.21 2.85
CA ASP A 492 -19.65 32.83 2.00
C ASP A 492 -19.02 33.78 0.97
N ASP A 493 -17.98 34.55 1.34
CA ASP A 493 -17.20 35.39 0.42
C ASP A 493 -16.54 34.57 -0.69
N THR A 494 -15.85 33.48 -0.32
CA THR A 494 -15.21 32.55 -1.28
C THR A 494 -16.25 31.94 -2.22
N LYS A 495 -17.41 31.58 -1.70
CA LYS A 495 -18.53 31.03 -2.48
C LYS A 495 -19.08 32.05 -3.49
N GLU A 496 -19.24 33.30 -3.11
CA GLU A 496 -19.69 34.34 -4.02
C GLU A 496 -18.67 34.66 -5.10
N LYS A 497 -17.37 34.68 -4.76
CA LYS A 497 -16.29 34.86 -5.71
C LYS A 497 -16.26 33.67 -6.72
N LEU A 498 -16.39 32.41 -6.26
CA LEU A 498 -16.49 31.24 -7.11
C LEU A 498 -17.66 31.38 -8.10
N LYS A 499 -18.86 31.73 -7.62
CA LYS A 499 -20.04 31.91 -8.47
C LYS A 499 -19.80 32.99 -9.53
N LYS A 500 -19.29 34.13 -9.12
CA LYS A 500 -19.02 35.26 -10.03
C LYS A 500 -18.00 34.89 -11.11
N LEU A 501 -16.95 34.16 -10.75
CA LEU A 501 -15.97 33.67 -11.70
C LEU A 501 -16.60 32.68 -12.69
N LEU A 502 -17.39 31.70 -12.19
CA LEU A 502 -18.07 30.70 -13.00
C LEU A 502 -19.12 31.32 -13.95
N ASP A 503 -19.93 32.29 -13.45
CA ASP A 503 -20.91 33.01 -14.26
C ASP A 503 -20.24 33.73 -15.45
N GLY A 504 -19.08 34.34 -15.21
CA GLY A 504 -18.26 34.95 -16.26
C GLY A 504 -17.65 33.98 -17.22
N PHE A 505 -17.13 32.86 -16.68
CA PHE A 505 -16.47 31.84 -17.45
C PHE A 505 -17.44 31.09 -18.39
N VAL A 506 -18.58 30.60 -17.88
CA VAL A 506 -19.58 29.86 -18.65
C VAL A 506 -20.13 30.66 -19.81
N LYS A 507 -20.33 32.00 -19.65
CA LYS A 507 -20.79 32.88 -20.74
C LYS A 507 -19.82 32.96 -21.91
N ASN A 508 -18.53 32.76 -21.64
CA ASN A 508 -17.46 32.85 -22.63
C ASN A 508 -16.99 31.50 -23.13
N PHE A 509 -17.49 30.43 -22.52
CA PHE A 509 -17.16 29.05 -22.90
C PHE A 509 -18.09 28.60 -24.03
N ALA A 510 -17.65 28.72 -25.27
CA ALA A 510 -18.39 28.31 -26.47
C ALA A 510 -17.88 26.99 -27.04
#